data_e758a7cbce36e6fbcf568ba31314579f
#
_entry.id   e758a7cbce36e6fbcf568ba31314579f
#
_cell.length_a   1.000
_cell.length_b   1.000
_cell.length_c   1.000
_cell.angle_alpha   90.00
_cell.angle_beta   90.00
_cell.angle_gamma   90.00
#
_symmetry.space_group_name_H-M   'P 1'
#
loop_
_entity.id
_entity.type
_entity.pdbx_description
1 polymer ?
#
loop_
_entity_poly.entity_id
_entity_poly.type
_entity_poly.pdbx_seq_one_letter_code
_entity_poly.pdbx_strand_id
1 'polypeptide(L)'
;MGNLIQRAWKDDRLHHVATGFSVIVPRALRGQSRSLIRAVLDQPGISAGYTLNANPKSAPLYARHGMIAWPARTSTLKLSWIVDPVDCLRGRLLREAVKRAPHLADPYRERFLRSDRTLGRVRRPRFPSLVSALTDLSDGSPYDDFWRALRVEGRAVADRSPRILRWRIADPDQTAPPLLLAFTRDGAVTGYAMAILTKATPIDPVFLEILDLVALEDEPHAIPALMRALVDQARARGAAKVRLQVVNEELKRRLGPWALGARHEGGWGHGHVRFREEAGAGDLATWSPTPFDGDHGFCQRSAPRPRGRTAAGLGLRT
;
A
#
# COMPACT_ATOMS: atom_id res chain seq x y z
N MET A 1 8.00 -14.87 -13.25
CA MET A 1 8.30 -13.62 -12.55
C MET A 1 7.69 -12.48 -13.35
N GLY A 2 6.83 -11.69 -12.72
CA GLY A 2 6.36 -10.43 -13.30
C GLY A 2 7.38 -9.33 -13.06
N ASN A 3 7.42 -8.34 -13.93
CA ASN A 3 8.24 -7.15 -13.82
C ASN A 3 7.43 -5.92 -14.23
N LEU A 4 7.44 -4.91 -13.39
CA LEU A 4 6.77 -3.63 -13.64
C LEU A 4 7.82 -2.53 -13.72
N ILE A 5 7.92 -1.88 -14.88
CA ILE A 5 8.72 -0.68 -15.05
C ILE A 5 7.89 0.51 -14.65
N GLN A 6 8.41 1.32 -13.74
CA GLN A 6 7.78 2.52 -13.24
C GLN A 6 8.64 3.74 -13.52
N ARG A 7 8.01 4.89 -13.56
CA ARG A 7 8.67 6.18 -13.60
C ARG A 7 8.90 6.67 -12.17
N ALA A 8 10.07 7.18 -11.88
CA ALA A 8 10.40 7.91 -10.68
C ALA A 8 10.98 9.29 -11.07
N TRP A 9 10.75 10.27 -10.23
CA TRP A 9 11.15 11.66 -10.48
C TRP A 9 12.04 12.14 -9.36
N LYS A 10 13.06 12.90 -9.71
CA LYS A 10 13.93 13.62 -8.79
C LYS A 10 14.33 14.95 -9.44
N ASP A 11 14.02 16.06 -8.79
CA ASP A 11 14.30 17.40 -9.30
C ASP A 11 13.86 17.57 -10.78
N ASP A 12 12.63 17.14 -11.08
CA ASP A 12 12.04 17.12 -12.42
C ASP A 12 12.76 16.21 -13.45
N ARG A 13 13.73 15.40 -13.03
CA ARG A 13 14.39 14.40 -13.89
C ARG A 13 13.68 13.07 -13.80
N LEU A 14 13.42 12.48 -14.97
CA LEU A 14 12.79 11.17 -15.09
C LEU A 14 13.80 10.04 -14.97
N HIS A 15 13.51 9.11 -14.09
CA HIS A 15 14.20 7.82 -13.94
C HIS A 15 13.23 6.67 -14.20
N HIS A 16 13.72 5.59 -14.81
CA HIS A 16 12.98 4.35 -14.90
C HIS A 16 13.48 3.38 -13.84
N VAL A 17 12.56 2.75 -13.13
CA VAL A 17 12.85 1.81 -12.05
C VAL A 17 12.03 0.53 -12.24
N ALA A 18 12.59 -0.60 -11.82
CA ALA A 18 11.96 -1.90 -12.03
C ALA A 18 11.62 -2.58 -10.72
N THR A 19 10.39 -3.05 -10.55
CA THR A 19 10.02 -3.92 -9.43
C THR A 19 9.63 -5.31 -9.93
N GLY A 20 10.27 -6.33 -9.34
CA GLY A 20 9.96 -7.73 -9.62
C GLY A 20 8.93 -8.26 -8.64
N PHE A 21 7.93 -8.99 -9.13
CA PHE A 21 6.89 -9.60 -8.32
C PHE A 21 6.55 -11.02 -8.77
N SER A 22 5.91 -11.79 -7.88
CA SER A 22 5.42 -13.15 -8.16
C SER A 22 6.48 -14.07 -8.77
N VAL A 23 7.63 -14.22 -8.09
CA VAL A 23 8.67 -15.16 -8.52
C VAL A 23 8.18 -16.58 -8.26
N ILE A 24 7.71 -17.25 -9.30
CA ILE A 24 7.26 -18.64 -9.26
C ILE A 24 8.22 -19.47 -10.13
N VAL A 25 8.89 -20.44 -9.52
CA VAL A 25 9.79 -21.36 -10.20
C VAL A 25 9.34 -22.79 -9.91
N PRO A 26 8.98 -23.59 -10.92
CA PRO A 26 8.66 -25.01 -10.75
C PRO A 26 9.81 -25.78 -10.08
N ARG A 27 9.49 -26.84 -9.35
CA ARG A 27 10.50 -27.64 -8.63
C ARG A 27 11.61 -28.16 -9.55
N ALA A 28 11.25 -28.55 -10.76
CA ALA A 28 12.19 -29.05 -11.77
C ALA A 28 13.19 -27.99 -12.25
N LEU A 29 12.87 -26.71 -12.11
CA LEU A 29 13.68 -25.57 -12.55
C LEU A 29 14.31 -24.82 -11.37
N ARG A 30 14.48 -25.47 -10.21
CA ARG A 30 15.14 -24.89 -9.04
C ARG A 30 16.54 -24.40 -9.42
N GLY A 31 16.86 -23.15 -9.01
CA GLY A 31 18.10 -22.47 -9.37
C GLY A 31 17.92 -21.38 -10.45
N GLN A 32 16.93 -21.50 -11.32
CA GLN A 32 16.66 -20.47 -12.35
C GLN A 32 16.09 -19.14 -11.81
N SER A 33 15.64 -19.10 -10.55
CA SER A 33 15.26 -17.85 -9.90
C SER A 33 16.38 -16.79 -9.94
N ARG A 34 17.64 -17.22 -9.96
CA ARG A 34 18.80 -16.32 -10.06
C ARG A 34 18.84 -15.59 -11.39
N SER A 35 18.63 -16.30 -12.50
CA SER A 35 18.63 -15.68 -13.83
C SER A 35 17.44 -14.72 -14.00
N LEU A 36 16.27 -15.07 -13.44
CA LEU A 36 15.11 -14.20 -13.47
C LEU A 36 15.35 -12.88 -12.69
N ILE A 37 15.93 -12.96 -11.50
CA ILE A 37 16.27 -11.78 -10.71
C ILE A 37 17.31 -10.93 -11.44
N ARG A 38 18.36 -11.53 -12.00
CA ARG A 38 19.36 -10.82 -12.81
C ARG A 38 18.70 -10.11 -13.99
N ALA A 39 17.84 -10.81 -14.74
CA ALA A 39 17.16 -10.22 -15.88
C ALA A 39 16.35 -8.96 -15.53
N VAL A 40 15.76 -8.90 -14.32
CA VAL A 40 15.08 -7.68 -13.82
C VAL A 40 16.09 -6.60 -13.44
N LEU A 41 17.16 -6.98 -12.72
CA LEU A 41 18.13 -6.02 -12.19
C LEU A 41 19.07 -5.46 -13.26
N ASP A 42 19.30 -6.20 -14.34
CA ASP A 42 20.26 -5.85 -15.39
C ASP A 42 19.60 -5.30 -16.67
N GLN A 43 18.30 -4.98 -16.59
CA GLN A 43 17.60 -4.35 -17.71
C GLN A 43 18.29 -3.02 -18.11
N PRO A 44 18.48 -2.76 -19.41
CA PRO A 44 19.01 -1.49 -19.87
C PRO A 44 18.05 -0.34 -19.53
N GLY A 45 18.60 0.83 -19.24
CA GLY A 45 17.85 2.06 -19.01
C GLY A 45 17.11 2.17 -17.67
N ILE A 46 17.26 1.18 -16.74
CA ILE A 46 16.74 1.33 -15.37
C ILE A 46 17.81 1.93 -14.44
N SER A 47 17.38 2.81 -13.56
CA SER A 47 18.21 3.43 -12.51
C SER A 47 18.23 2.60 -11.21
N ALA A 48 17.19 1.82 -10.96
CA ALA A 48 17.10 0.93 -9.80
C ALA A 48 16.21 -0.29 -10.06
N GLY A 49 16.60 -1.43 -9.46
CA GLY A 49 15.74 -2.60 -9.35
C GLY A 49 15.39 -2.86 -7.88
N TYR A 50 14.14 -3.12 -7.56
CA TYR A 50 13.70 -3.26 -6.18
C TYR A 50 12.55 -4.25 -5.99
N THR A 51 12.31 -4.62 -4.75
CA THR A 51 11.10 -5.31 -4.28
C THR A 51 10.73 -4.77 -2.90
N LEU A 52 9.43 -4.64 -2.62
CA LEU A 52 8.94 -4.20 -1.31
C LEU A 52 8.18 -5.31 -0.57
N ASN A 53 8.04 -6.48 -1.20
CA ASN A 53 7.18 -7.55 -0.69
C ASN A 53 7.89 -8.92 -0.67
N ALA A 54 9.20 -8.94 -0.47
CA ALA A 54 9.92 -10.18 -0.31
C ALA A 54 9.49 -10.91 0.96
N ASN A 55 9.36 -12.24 0.89
CA ASN A 55 9.16 -13.04 2.08
C ASN A 55 10.51 -13.36 2.76
N PRO A 56 10.52 -13.77 4.05
CA PRO A 56 11.76 -14.07 4.76
C PRO A 56 12.63 -15.15 4.10
N LYS A 57 12.02 -16.05 3.32
CA LYS A 57 12.75 -17.11 2.61
C LYS A 57 13.43 -16.60 1.33
N SER A 58 12.82 -15.61 0.66
CA SER A 58 13.38 -15.03 -0.57
C SER A 58 14.33 -13.85 -0.29
N ALA A 59 14.22 -13.18 0.84
CA ALA A 59 15.09 -12.05 1.20
C ALA A 59 16.60 -12.35 1.07
N PRO A 60 17.15 -13.50 1.55
CA PRO A 60 18.55 -13.83 1.37
C PRO A 60 18.97 -14.00 -0.10
N LEU A 61 18.04 -14.36 -0.99
CA LEU A 61 18.31 -14.48 -2.41
C LEU A 61 18.56 -13.11 -3.03
N TYR A 62 17.75 -12.11 -2.69
CA TYR A 62 17.94 -10.75 -3.17
C TYR A 62 19.26 -10.15 -2.70
N ALA A 63 19.64 -10.34 -1.43
CA ALA A 63 20.94 -9.90 -0.91
C ALA A 63 22.13 -10.52 -1.70
N ARG A 64 22.05 -11.79 -2.10
CA ARG A 64 23.08 -12.44 -2.94
C ARG A 64 23.22 -11.84 -4.34
N HIS A 65 22.23 -11.07 -4.80
CA HIS A 65 22.25 -10.32 -6.06
C HIS A 65 22.63 -8.85 -5.88
N GLY A 66 23.22 -8.49 -4.75
CA GLY A 66 23.70 -7.14 -4.47
C GLY A 66 22.59 -6.15 -4.09
N MET A 67 21.38 -6.65 -3.78
CA MET A 67 20.33 -5.78 -3.26
C MET A 67 20.54 -5.55 -1.77
N ILE A 68 20.40 -4.32 -1.34
CA ILE A 68 20.46 -3.90 0.08
C ILE A 68 19.06 -3.76 0.67
N ALA A 69 18.96 -3.82 2.00
CA ALA A 69 17.71 -3.57 2.71
C ALA A 69 17.21 -2.15 2.45
N TRP A 70 15.91 -2.00 2.14
CA TRP A 70 15.32 -0.71 1.76
C TRP A 70 13.84 -0.59 2.17
N PRO A 71 13.45 0.49 2.86
CA PRO A 71 14.32 1.53 3.45
C PRO A 71 15.26 0.94 4.51
N ALA A 72 16.49 1.44 4.60
CA ALA A 72 17.61 0.75 5.27
C ALA A 72 17.28 0.22 6.68
N ARG A 73 16.77 1.07 7.58
CA ARG A 73 16.46 0.70 8.97
C ARG A 73 15.06 0.11 9.18
N THR A 74 14.17 0.30 8.21
CA THR A 74 12.74 -0.01 8.34
C THR A 74 12.25 -0.98 7.26
N SER A 75 13.17 -1.65 6.57
CA SER A 75 12.87 -2.57 5.45
C SER A 75 11.90 -3.72 5.79
N THR A 76 11.72 -4.00 7.08
CA THR A 76 10.78 -5.01 7.58
C THR A 76 9.67 -4.40 8.43
N LEU A 77 9.68 -3.08 8.63
CA LEU A 77 8.72 -2.41 9.50
C LEU A 77 7.34 -2.37 8.87
N LYS A 78 6.36 -2.84 9.61
CA LYS A 78 4.95 -2.76 9.29
C LYS A 78 4.20 -2.29 10.51
N LEU A 79 3.29 -1.35 10.32
CA LEU A 79 2.49 -0.77 11.37
C LEU A 79 1.03 -1.15 11.21
N SER A 80 0.34 -1.36 12.34
CA SER A 80 -1.09 -1.54 12.34
C SER A 80 -1.77 -0.88 13.54
N TRP A 81 -2.99 -0.41 13.31
CA TRP A 81 -3.86 0.21 14.31
C TRP A 81 -5.13 -0.62 14.44
N ILE A 82 -5.41 -1.11 15.64
CA ILE A 82 -6.62 -1.89 15.91
C ILE A 82 -7.82 -0.94 15.94
N VAL A 83 -8.83 -1.26 15.15
CA VAL A 83 -10.10 -0.52 15.06
C VAL A 83 -11.24 -1.28 15.76
N ASP A 84 -11.28 -2.60 15.57
CA ASP A 84 -12.20 -3.51 16.26
C ASP A 84 -11.40 -4.65 16.91
N PRO A 85 -11.09 -4.54 18.22
CA PRO A 85 -10.33 -5.56 18.93
C PRO A 85 -11.07 -6.91 19.05
N VAL A 86 -12.40 -6.87 19.05
CA VAL A 86 -13.22 -8.08 19.14
C VAL A 86 -13.08 -8.94 17.89
N ASP A 87 -13.18 -8.32 16.70
CA ASP A 87 -13.00 -9.04 15.45
C ASP A 87 -11.54 -9.46 15.22
N CYS A 88 -10.57 -8.68 15.70
CA CYS A 88 -9.16 -9.11 15.69
C CYS A 88 -8.95 -10.38 16.56
N LEU A 89 -9.56 -10.43 17.76
CA LEU A 89 -9.51 -11.61 18.64
C LEU A 89 -10.20 -12.81 18.00
N ARG A 90 -11.41 -12.61 17.47
CA ARG A 90 -12.18 -13.66 16.78
C ARG A 90 -11.40 -14.25 15.61
N GLY A 91 -10.77 -13.41 14.78
CA GLY A 91 -9.93 -13.87 13.68
C GLY A 91 -8.73 -14.68 14.18
N ARG A 92 -8.12 -14.29 15.30
CA ARG A 92 -7.04 -15.09 15.93
C ARG A 92 -7.53 -16.45 16.40
N LEU A 93 -8.64 -16.49 17.11
CA LEU A 93 -9.24 -17.75 17.60
C LEU A 93 -9.63 -18.65 16.43
N LEU A 94 -10.22 -18.10 15.39
CA LEU A 94 -10.60 -18.86 14.19
C LEU A 94 -9.38 -19.47 13.49
N ARG A 95 -8.26 -18.72 13.36
CA ARG A 95 -7.02 -19.27 12.82
C ARG A 95 -6.46 -20.44 13.65
N GLU A 96 -6.51 -20.34 14.98
CA GLU A 96 -6.06 -21.43 15.84
C GLU A 96 -6.99 -22.65 15.73
N ALA A 97 -8.31 -22.45 15.64
CA ALA A 97 -9.27 -23.53 15.42
C ALA A 97 -9.03 -24.25 14.10
N VAL A 98 -8.79 -23.50 13.01
CA VAL A 98 -8.54 -24.04 11.67
C VAL A 98 -7.24 -24.84 11.60
N LYS A 99 -6.20 -24.45 12.33
CA LYS A 99 -4.96 -25.25 12.41
C LYS A 99 -5.21 -26.67 12.92
N ARG A 100 -6.22 -26.85 13.80
CA ARG A 100 -6.59 -28.13 14.39
C ARG A 100 -7.66 -28.88 13.58
N ALA A 101 -8.55 -28.14 12.92
CA ALA A 101 -9.67 -28.68 12.15
C ALA A 101 -9.93 -27.82 10.88
N PRO A 102 -9.14 -28.01 9.80
CA PRO A 102 -9.21 -27.17 8.58
C PRO A 102 -10.59 -27.12 7.93
N HIS A 103 -11.40 -28.17 8.04
CA HIS A 103 -12.74 -28.27 7.48
C HIS A 103 -13.78 -27.34 8.15
N LEU A 104 -13.47 -26.80 9.34
CA LEU A 104 -14.37 -25.91 10.08
C LEU A 104 -14.26 -24.44 9.67
N ALA A 105 -13.31 -24.09 8.80
CA ALA A 105 -12.96 -22.69 8.53
C ALA A 105 -14.05 -21.90 7.82
N ASP A 106 -14.54 -22.40 6.70
CA ASP A 106 -15.36 -21.62 5.78
C ASP A 106 -16.82 -21.42 6.22
N PRO A 107 -17.54 -22.43 6.73
CA PRO A 107 -18.95 -22.27 7.04
C PRO A 107 -19.22 -21.35 8.24
N TYR A 108 -18.26 -21.18 9.16
CA TYR A 108 -18.46 -20.42 10.39
C TYR A 108 -17.91 -18.98 10.35
N ARG A 109 -17.05 -18.63 9.39
CA ARG A 109 -16.39 -17.31 9.34
C ARG A 109 -17.38 -16.14 9.35
N GLU A 110 -18.44 -16.18 8.54
CA GLU A 110 -19.43 -15.09 8.42
C GLU A 110 -20.25 -14.91 9.71
N ARG A 111 -20.44 -16.00 10.46
CA ARG A 111 -21.11 -15.95 11.77
C ARG A 111 -20.17 -15.48 12.87
N PHE A 112 -18.90 -15.83 12.75
CA PHE A 112 -17.89 -15.56 13.76
C PHE A 112 -17.25 -14.18 13.64
N LEU A 113 -17.05 -13.66 12.40
CA LEU A 113 -16.48 -12.33 12.15
C LEU A 113 -17.58 -11.31 11.94
N ARG A 114 -17.67 -10.33 12.85
CA ARG A 114 -18.63 -9.22 12.74
C ARG A 114 -18.29 -8.30 11.56
N SER A 115 -17.02 -8.08 11.30
CA SER A 115 -16.54 -7.27 10.17
C SER A 115 -17.07 -7.76 8.83
N ASP A 116 -17.18 -9.09 8.62
CA ASP A 116 -17.73 -9.65 7.39
C ASP A 116 -19.23 -9.32 7.21
N ARG A 117 -19.98 -9.21 8.32
CA ARG A 117 -21.41 -8.83 8.29
C ARG A 117 -21.63 -7.34 8.13
N THR A 118 -20.70 -6.53 8.61
CA THR A 118 -20.79 -5.06 8.57
C THR A 118 -20.08 -4.49 7.34
N LEU A 119 -19.31 -5.29 6.63
CA LEU A 119 -18.61 -4.90 5.42
C LEU A 119 -19.57 -4.26 4.41
N GLY A 120 -19.26 -3.06 3.95
CA GLY A 120 -20.10 -2.30 3.02
C GLY A 120 -21.30 -1.60 3.66
N ARG A 121 -21.57 -1.76 4.96
CA ARG A 121 -22.47 -0.90 5.70
C ARG A 121 -21.74 0.39 6.08
N VAL A 122 -21.54 1.25 5.11
CA VAL A 122 -20.88 2.53 5.35
C VAL A 122 -21.79 3.39 6.22
N ARG A 123 -21.43 3.57 7.48
CA ARG A 123 -21.92 4.71 8.25
C ARG A 123 -21.23 5.93 7.65
N ARG A 124 -21.93 7.04 7.46
CA ARG A 124 -21.30 8.27 6.95
C ARG A 124 -20.23 8.70 7.94
N PRO A 125 -18.94 8.50 7.67
CA PRO A 125 -17.89 8.95 8.57
C PRO A 125 -17.82 10.46 8.46
N ARG A 126 -17.56 11.12 9.59
CA ARG A 126 -17.15 12.51 9.58
C ARG A 126 -15.69 12.55 9.16
N PHE A 127 -15.38 13.38 8.19
CA PHE A 127 -14.00 13.70 7.90
C PHE A 127 -13.50 14.72 8.94
N PRO A 128 -12.23 14.62 9.40
CA PRO A 128 -11.58 15.71 10.08
C PRO A 128 -11.63 16.98 9.23
N SER A 129 -11.57 18.14 9.85
CA SER A 129 -11.41 19.40 9.12
C SER A 129 -10.20 19.29 8.18
N LEU A 130 -10.30 19.86 7.00
CA LEU A 130 -9.27 19.84 5.94
C LEU A 130 -9.06 18.49 5.23
N VAL A 131 -9.80 17.42 5.61
CA VAL A 131 -9.77 16.15 4.87
C VAL A 131 -11.08 15.92 4.15
N SER A 132 -11.01 15.52 2.91
CA SER A 132 -12.18 15.18 2.08
C SER A 132 -11.92 13.96 1.20
N ALA A 133 -12.97 13.43 0.56
CA ALA A 133 -12.77 12.44 -0.50
C ALA A 133 -12.11 13.12 -1.71
N LEU A 134 -11.05 12.51 -2.24
CA LEU A 134 -10.40 12.93 -3.48
C LEU A 134 -11.17 12.29 -4.64
N THR A 135 -11.91 13.08 -5.39
CA THR A 135 -12.77 12.64 -6.48
C THR A 135 -12.33 13.16 -7.84
N ASP A 136 -11.65 14.31 -7.88
CA ASP A 136 -11.15 14.90 -9.10
C ASP A 136 -9.68 14.55 -9.34
N LEU A 137 -9.45 13.74 -10.34
CA LEU A 137 -8.15 13.31 -10.84
C LEU A 137 -7.94 13.75 -12.28
N SER A 138 -8.62 14.80 -12.74
CA SER A 138 -8.38 15.36 -14.07
C SER A 138 -7.02 16.05 -14.14
N ASP A 139 -6.50 16.20 -15.35
CA ASP A 139 -5.34 17.00 -15.60
C ASP A 139 -5.71 18.48 -15.33
N GLY A 140 -4.87 19.22 -14.60
CA GLY A 140 -5.14 20.58 -14.13
C GLY A 140 -6.03 20.68 -12.88
N SER A 141 -6.38 19.54 -12.24
CA SER A 141 -7.08 19.54 -10.96
C SER A 141 -6.17 19.96 -9.80
N PRO A 142 -6.72 20.31 -8.61
CA PRO A 142 -5.90 20.55 -7.42
C PRO A 142 -4.99 19.37 -7.03
N TYR A 143 -5.37 18.14 -7.39
CA TYR A 143 -4.48 16.98 -7.23
C TYR A 143 -3.32 16.98 -8.22
N ASP A 144 -3.52 17.42 -9.45
CA ASP A 144 -2.44 17.56 -10.44
C ASP A 144 -1.44 18.65 -10.02
N ASP A 145 -1.92 19.73 -9.43
CA ASP A 145 -1.04 20.78 -8.85
C ASP A 145 -0.22 20.24 -7.67
N PHE A 146 -0.85 19.46 -6.78
CA PHE A 146 -0.15 18.74 -5.72
C PHE A 146 0.94 17.81 -6.28
N TRP A 147 0.63 17.04 -7.32
CA TRP A 147 1.62 16.17 -7.96
C TRP A 147 2.80 16.97 -8.53
N ARG A 148 2.55 18.09 -9.20
CA ARG A 148 3.62 18.95 -9.72
C ARG A 148 4.50 19.51 -8.61
N ALA A 149 3.91 19.97 -7.51
CA ALA A 149 4.65 20.42 -6.34
C ALA A 149 5.50 19.30 -5.73
N LEU A 150 4.92 18.11 -5.50
CA LEU A 150 5.60 16.95 -4.93
C LEU A 150 6.82 16.51 -5.76
N ARG A 151 6.73 16.59 -7.08
CA ARG A 151 7.78 16.17 -8.01
C ARG A 151 9.04 17.02 -7.94
N VAL A 152 8.92 18.27 -7.51
CA VAL A 152 10.04 19.25 -7.46
C VAL A 152 10.56 19.51 -6.04
N GLU A 153 10.05 18.82 -5.01
CA GLU A 153 10.46 18.99 -3.62
C GLU A 153 11.88 18.51 -3.29
N GLY A 154 12.66 18.07 -4.26
CA GLY A 154 14.03 17.63 -4.00
C GLY A 154 14.18 16.20 -3.50
N ARG A 155 13.11 15.49 -3.17
CA ARG A 155 13.11 14.04 -2.88
C ARG A 155 12.72 13.22 -4.10
N ALA A 156 13.29 12.02 -4.21
CA ALA A 156 12.87 11.11 -5.25
C ALA A 156 11.47 10.56 -4.93
N VAL A 157 10.60 10.48 -5.93
CA VAL A 157 9.22 10.01 -5.80
C VAL A 157 8.81 9.23 -7.04
N ALA A 158 8.14 8.07 -6.87
CA ALA A 158 7.53 7.39 -8.00
C ALA A 158 6.34 8.18 -8.55
N ASP A 159 6.01 7.94 -9.82
CA ASP A 159 4.98 8.69 -10.53
C ASP A 159 3.60 8.51 -9.88
N ARG A 160 3.05 9.62 -9.39
CA ARG A 160 1.71 9.74 -8.80
C ARG A 160 0.83 10.71 -9.59
N SER A 161 1.17 10.91 -10.88
CA SER A 161 0.35 11.76 -11.74
C SER A 161 -1.12 11.31 -11.74
N PRO A 162 -2.06 12.22 -12.04
CA PRO A 162 -3.48 11.86 -12.18
C PRO A 162 -3.70 10.67 -13.11
N ARG A 163 -2.94 10.57 -14.19
CA ARG A 163 -2.97 9.44 -15.14
C ARG A 163 -2.64 8.11 -14.46
N ILE A 164 -1.56 8.07 -13.67
CA ILE A 164 -1.14 6.84 -12.98
C ILE A 164 -2.14 6.47 -11.89
N LEU A 165 -2.66 7.46 -11.16
CA LEU A 165 -3.65 7.20 -10.13
C LEU A 165 -4.97 6.69 -10.73
N ARG A 166 -5.46 7.30 -11.82
CA ARG A 166 -6.62 6.79 -12.58
C ARG A 166 -6.43 5.32 -13.01
N TRP A 167 -5.25 4.99 -13.54
CA TRP A 167 -4.94 3.62 -13.92
C TRP A 167 -4.97 2.65 -12.72
N ARG A 168 -4.42 3.05 -11.58
CA ARG A 168 -4.40 2.24 -10.35
C ARG A 168 -5.80 1.97 -9.80
N ILE A 169 -6.69 2.95 -9.85
CA ILE A 169 -8.06 2.78 -9.33
C ILE A 169 -8.99 2.03 -10.31
N ALA A 170 -8.60 1.94 -11.57
CA ALA A 170 -9.35 1.22 -12.61
C ALA A 170 -9.06 -0.29 -12.64
N ASP A 171 -8.34 -0.83 -11.65
CA ASP A 171 -8.02 -2.25 -11.55
C ASP A 171 -9.31 -3.10 -11.55
N PRO A 172 -9.54 -3.93 -12.59
CA PRO A 172 -10.78 -4.72 -12.74
C PRO A 172 -10.93 -5.82 -11.68
N ASP A 173 -9.84 -6.22 -11.03
CA ASP A 173 -9.86 -7.26 -10.01
C ASP A 173 -10.28 -6.72 -8.63
N GLN A 174 -10.40 -5.39 -8.48
CA GLN A 174 -10.88 -4.78 -7.26
C GLN A 174 -12.40 -4.96 -7.10
N THR A 175 -12.83 -5.48 -5.96
CA THR A 175 -14.27 -5.66 -5.65
C THR A 175 -14.98 -4.36 -5.30
N ALA A 176 -14.22 -3.33 -4.92
CA ALA A 176 -14.68 -1.98 -4.63
C ALA A 176 -13.57 -0.99 -4.98
N PRO A 177 -13.91 0.23 -5.41
CA PRO A 177 -12.91 1.24 -5.71
C PRO A 177 -12.08 1.55 -4.46
N PRO A 178 -10.79 1.85 -4.61
CA PRO A 178 -9.95 2.35 -3.54
C PRO A 178 -10.55 3.60 -2.88
N LEU A 179 -10.31 3.73 -1.59
CA LEU A 179 -10.57 4.96 -0.85
C LEU A 179 -9.47 5.96 -1.16
N LEU A 180 -9.83 7.11 -1.72
CA LEU A 180 -8.92 8.23 -1.94
C LEU A 180 -9.32 9.38 -1.04
N LEU A 181 -8.36 9.94 -0.30
CA LEU A 181 -8.53 11.09 0.58
C LEU A 181 -7.54 12.18 0.20
N ALA A 182 -7.98 13.43 0.23
CA ALA A 182 -7.13 14.61 0.11
C ALA A 182 -7.10 15.38 1.43
N PHE A 183 -5.95 15.89 1.80
CA PHE A 183 -5.80 16.94 2.77
C PHE A 183 -5.63 18.26 2.01
N THR A 184 -6.50 19.23 2.34
CA THR A 184 -6.57 20.51 1.62
C THR A 184 -6.35 21.66 2.61
N ARG A 185 -5.44 22.57 2.29
CA ARG A 185 -5.21 23.81 3.03
C ARG A 185 -5.31 24.98 2.05
N ASP A 186 -6.05 26.02 2.43
CA ASP A 186 -6.23 27.25 1.63
C ASP A 186 -6.65 26.96 0.18
N GLY A 187 -7.48 25.94 -0.02
CA GLY A 187 -7.99 25.51 -1.34
C GLY A 187 -7.04 24.60 -2.13
N ALA A 188 -5.79 24.44 -1.71
CA ALA A 188 -4.82 23.57 -2.36
C ALA A 188 -4.73 22.19 -1.69
N VAL A 189 -4.62 21.13 -2.49
CA VAL A 189 -4.27 19.79 -1.99
C VAL A 189 -2.80 19.79 -1.62
N THR A 190 -2.48 19.46 -0.37
CA THR A 190 -1.10 19.37 0.14
C THR A 190 -0.73 17.99 0.68
N GLY A 191 -1.66 17.04 0.61
CA GLY A 191 -1.43 15.66 0.93
C GLY A 191 -2.56 14.76 0.48
N TYR A 192 -2.26 13.47 0.28
CA TYR A 192 -3.29 12.50 -0.06
C TYR A 192 -3.01 11.12 0.55
N ALA A 193 -4.05 10.31 0.62
CA ALA A 193 -3.94 8.91 0.98
C ALA A 193 -4.77 8.02 0.05
N MET A 194 -4.26 6.82 -0.23
CA MET A 194 -4.96 5.76 -0.94
C MET A 194 -5.02 4.51 -0.08
N ALA A 195 -6.19 3.91 0.06
CA ALA A 195 -6.37 2.68 0.83
C ALA A 195 -7.41 1.75 0.21
N ILE A 196 -7.29 0.44 0.46
CA ILE A 196 -8.22 -0.58 0.00
C ILE A 196 -8.71 -1.46 1.16
N LEU A 197 -9.91 -1.97 1.04
CA LEU A 197 -10.39 -3.04 1.92
C LEU A 197 -9.84 -4.38 1.41
N THR A 198 -9.15 -5.09 2.29
CA THR A 198 -8.50 -6.36 1.94
C THR A 198 -8.77 -7.42 3.00
N LYS A 199 -8.65 -8.67 2.59
CA LYS A 199 -8.78 -9.84 3.47
C LYS A 199 -7.70 -10.85 3.09
N ALA A 200 -6.72 -11.06 3.97
CA ALA A 200 -5.56 -11.89 3.67
C ALA A 200 -5.95 -13.37 3.42
N THR A 201 -6.88 -13.89 4.23
CA THR A 201 -7.44 -15.23 4.07
C THR A 201 -8.96 -15.20 4.36
N PRO A 202 -9.73 -16.22 3.97
CA PRO A 202 -11.16 -16.30 4.31
C PRO A 202 -11.48 -16.14 5.80
N ILE A 203 -10.58 -16.59 6.67
CA ILE A 203 -10.76 -16.58 8.14
C ILE A 203 -10.16 -15.37 8.84
N ASP A 204 -9.46 -14.49 8.10
CA ASP A 204 -9.01 -13.20 8.65
C ASP A 204 -10.15 -12.18 8.64
N PRO A 205 -10.21 -11.26 9.59
CA PRO A 205 -11.10 -10.11 9.50
C PRO A 205 -10.66 -9.19 8.36
N VAL A 206 -11.57 -8.33 7.94
CA VAL A 206 -11.28 -7.30 6.93
C VAL A 206 -10.34 -6.25 7.51
N PHE A 207 -9.35 -5.82 6.72
CA PHE A 207 -8.42 -4.75 7.04
C PHE A 207 -8.58 -3.60 6.03
N LEU A 208 -8.29 -2.39 6.48
CA LEU A 208 -8.03 -1.26 5.59
C LEU A 208 -6.51 -1.18 5.39
N GLU A 209 -6.05 -1.51 4.19
CA GLU A 209 -4.64 -1.45 3.82
C GLU A 209 -4.33 -0.10 3.20
N ILE A 210 -3.41 0.64 3.79
CA ILE A 210 -2.90 1.90 3.23
C ILE A 210 -1.93 1.54 2.11
N LEU A 211 -2.25 1.93 0.88
CA LEU A 211 -1.39 1.75 -0.27
C LEU A 211 -0.47 2.96 -0.49
N ASP A 212 -0.98 4.16 -0.21
CA ASP A 212 -0.19 5.38 -0.31
C ASP A 212 -0.58 6.38 0.78
N LEU A 213 0.41 7.13 1.27
CA LEU A 213 0.22 8.16 2.29
C LEU A 213 1.35 9.17 2.14
N VAL A 214 1.08 10.27 1.46
CA VAL A 214 2.07 11.26 1.03
C VAL A 214 1.56 12.67 1.27
N ALA A 215 2.44 13.58 1.66
CA ALA A 215 2.14 15.00 1.77
C ALA A 215 3.38 15.83 1.48
N LEU A 216 3.21 17.10 1.11
CA LEU A 216 4.30 18.05 0.92
C LEU A 216 5.12 18.21 2.21
N GLU A 217 6.39 18.54 2.10
CA GLU A 217 7.30 18.61 3.26
C GLU A 217 6.92 19.71 4.24
N ASP A 218 6.45 20.83 3.74
CA ASP A 218 6.01 22.00 4.51
C ASP A 218 4.63 21.81 5.18
N GLU A 219 3.99 20.65 4.98
CA GLU A 219 2.67 20.34 5.55
C GLU A 219 2.73 19.24 6.64
N PRO A 220 3.15 19.57 7.85
CA PRO A 220 3.32 18.59 8.93
C PRO A 220 2.00 17.99 9.45
N HIS A 221 0.88 18.67 9.23
CA HIS A 221 -0.43 18.25 9.75
C HIS A 221 -1.16 17.27 8.83
N ALA A 222 -0.77 17.17 7.56
CA ALA A 222 -1.49 16.35 6.58
C ALA A 222 -1.47 14.85 6.94
N ILE A 223 -0.31 14.28 7.24
CA ILE A 223 -0.19 12.85 7.56
C ILE A 223 -1.00 12.47 8.81
N PRO A 224 -0.92 13.17 9.95
CA PRO A 224 -1.76 12.86 11.12
C PRO A 224 -3.26 12.99 10.84
N ALA A 225 -3.69 14.00 10.09
CA ALA A 225 -5.10 14.21 9.74
C ALA A 225 -5.63 13.11 8.80
N LEU A 226 -4.86 12.73 7.77
CA LEU A 226 -5.18 11.63 6.88
C LEU A 226 -5.25 10.30 7.65
N MET A 227 -4.34 10.04 8.58
CA MET A 227 -4.38 8.85 9.44
C MET A 227 -5.65 8.81 10.28
N ARG A 228 -6.05 9.93 10.88
CA ARG A 228 -7.32 10.03 11.61
C ARG A 228 -8.49 9.66 10.73
N ALA A 229 -8.55 10.25 9.54
CA ALA A 229 -9.61 9.97 8.57
C ALA A 229 -9.62 8.49 8.14
N LEU A 230 -8.46 7.89 7.88
CA LEU A 230 -8.34 6.47 7.51
C LEU A 230 -8.85 5.54 8.62
N VAL A 231 -8.54 5.82 9.89
CA VAL A 231 -9.05 5.03 11.02
C VAL A 231 -10.57 5.17 11.16
N ASP A 232 -11.12 6.38 10.99
CA ASP A 232 -12.55 6.62 11.04
C ASP A 232 -13.28 5.97 9.85
N GLN A 233 -12.69 5.98 8.65
CA GLN A 233 -13.17 5.27 7.46
C GLN A 233 -13.13 3.74 7.67
N ALA A 234 -12.07 3.21 8.26
CA ALA A 234 -11.96 1.79 8.57
C ALA A 234 -13.10 1.35 9.50
N ARG A 235 -13.34 2.12 10.57
CA ARG A 235 -14.44 1.86 11.51
C ARG A 235 -15.82 1.92 10.83
N ALA A 236 -16.05 2.94 10.01
CA ALA A 236 -17.31 3.12 9.30
C ALA A 236 -17.60 2.03 8.26
N ARG A 237 -16.53 1.43 7.71
CA ARG A 237 -16.61 0.35 6.70
C ARG A 237 -16.54 -1.07 7.29
N GLY A 238 -16.42 -1.20 8.61
CA GLY A 238 -16.35 -2.49 9.29
C GLY A 238 -15.00 -3.19 9.17
N ALA A 239 -13.91 -2.45 8.92
CA ALA A 239 -12.58 -3.03 9.00
C ALA A 239 -12.12 -3.19 10.45
N ALA A 240 -11.46 -4.30 10.76
CA ALA A 240 -10.99 -4.59 12.10
C ALA A 240 -9.69 -3.87 12.47
N LYS A 241 -8.89 -3.52 11.47
CA LYS A 241 -7.67 -2.72 11.65
C LYS A 241 -7.30 -1.93 10.39
N VAL A 242 -6.49 -0.90 10.58
CA VAL A 242 -5.75 -0.21 9.52
C VAL A 242 -4.32 -0.75 9.51
N ARG A 243 -3.72 -0.91 8.33
CA ARG A 243 -2.37 -1.43 8.18
C ARG A 243 -1.57 -0.62 7.17
N LEU A 244 -0.27 -0.43 7.45
CA LEU A 244 0.69 0.23 6.58
C LEU A 244 1.95 -0.65 6.51
N GLN A 245 2.31 -1.15 5.33
CA GLN A 245 3.34 -2.17 5.19
C GLN A 245 4.74 -1.62 4.90
N VAL A 246 4.87 -0.56 4.16
CA VAL A 246 6.15 0.07 3.85
C VAL A 246 6.21 1.38 4.61
N VAL A 247 7.16 1.47 5.54
CA VAL A 247 7.31 2.64 6.41
C VAL A 247 8.78 3.03 6.42
N ASN A 248 9.11 4.20 5.89
CA ASN A 248 10.43 4.77 6.03
C ASN A 248 10.53 5.63 7.30
N GLU A 249 11.74 6.03 7.69
CA GLU A 249 11.95 6.81 8.92
C GLU A 249 11.26 8.18 8.87
N GLU A 250 11.21 8.82 7.70
CA GLU A 250 10.54 10.09 7.52
C GLU A 250 9.02 9.97 7.72
N LEU A 251 8.40 8.99 7.08
CA LEU A 251 6.97 8.73 7.28
C LEU A 251 6.66 8.36 8.74
N LYS A 252 7.53 7.56 9.37
CA LYS A 252 7.40 7.22 10.79
C LYS A 252 7.45 8.46 11.68
N ARG A 253 8.36 9.39 11.42
CA ARG A 253 8.46 10.67 12.12
C ARG A 253 7.20 11.52 11.91
N ARG A 254 6.72 11.64 10.66
CA ARG A 254 5.52 12.41 10.29
C ARG A 254 4.21 11.84 10.83
N LEU A 255 4.15 10.52 11.06
CA LEU A 255 3.02 9.89 11.76
C LEU A 255 2.88 10.40 13.19
N GLY A 256 3.95 10.86 13.84
CA GLY A 256 3.92 11.41 15.17
C GLY A 256 3.32 10.43 16.20
N PRO A 257 2.30 10.86 16.98
CA PRO A 257 1.65 10.01 17.99
C PRO A 257 1.04 8.71 17.41
N TRP A 258 0.66 8.70 16.12
CA TRP A 258 0.17 7.49 15.48
C TRP A 258 1.23 6.39 15.41
N ALA A 259 2.51 6.74 15.21
CA ALA A 259 3.59 5.76 15.19
C ALA A 259 3.78 5.10 16.57
N LEU A 260 3.61 5.86 17.65
CA LEU A 260 3.73 5.36 19.04
C LEU A 260 2.57 4.41 19.40
N GLY A 261 1.36 4.70 18.92
CA GLY A 261 0.17 3.88 19.15
C GLY A 261 0.05 2.65 18.21
N ALA A 262 0.96 2.49 17.27
CA ALA A 262 0.92 1.41 16.31
C ALA A 262 1.49 0.11 16.88
N ARG A 263 0.94 -1.02 16.43
CA ARG A 263 1.54 -2.35 16.65
C ARG A 263 2.50 -2.65 15.51
N HIS A 264 3.65 -3.22 15.86
CA HIS A 264 4.56 -3.78 14.87
C HIS A 264 4.07 -5.17 14.42
N GLU A 265 3.95 -5.36 13.13
CA GLU A 265 3.57 -6.65 12.54
C GLU A 265 4.80 -7.32 11.90
N GLY A 266 4.86 -8.65 11.96
CA GLY A 266 5.85 -9.45 11.26
C GLY A 266 5.36 -9.98 9.91
N GLY A 267 6.08 -10.90 9.34
CA GLY A 267 5.72 -11.66 8.13
C GLY A 267 6.33 -11.13 6.84
N TRP A 268 5.58 -11.14 5.75
CA TRP A 268 6.03 -10.73 4.41
C TRP A 268 6.23 -9.21 4.31
N GLY A 269 6.87 -8.78 3.22
CA GLY A 269 7.08 -7.37 2.91
C GLY A 269 8.44 -6.86 3.35
N HIS A 270 9.48 -7.65 3.14
CA HIS A 270 10.85 -7.18 3.27
C HIS A 270 11.24 -6.39 2.02
N GLY A 271 11.65 -5.15 2.21
CA GLY A 271 12.09 -4.29 1.11
C GLY A 271 13.58 -4.45 0.81
N HIS A 272 13.91 -4.50 -0.48
CA HIS A 272 15.29 -4.55 -0.99
C HIS A 272 15.39 -3.72 -2.26
N VAL A 273 16.56 -3.08 -2.49
CA VAL A 273 16.86 -2.30 -3.67
C VAL A 273 18.30 -2.49 -4.12
N ARG A 274 18.54 -2.40 -5.41
CA ARG A 274 19.86 -2.19 -6.01
C ARG A 274 19.78 -0.95 -6.92
N PHE A 275 20.46 0.11 -6.54
CA PHE A 275 20.67 1.27 -7.39
C PHE A 275 21.80 1.00 -8.38
N ARG A 276 21.70 1.56 -9.59
CA ARG A 276 22.77 1.49 -10.58
C ARG A 276 23.62 2.75 -10.48
N GLU A 277 24.93 2.59 -10.37
CA GLU A 277 25.89 3.71 -10.23
C GLU A 277 25.87 4.65 -11.44
N GLU A 278 25.77 4.09 -12.64
CA GLU A 278 25.80 4.83 -13.92
C GLU A 278 24.54 5.69 -14.15
N ALA A 279 23.45 5.43 -13.43
CA ALA A 279 22.15 6.01 -13.70
C ALA A 279 21.67 6.99 -12.62
N GLY A 280 22.59 7.59 -11.85
CA GLY A 280 22.24 8.54 -10.80
C GLY A 280 21.78 7.86 -9.50
N ALA A 281 22.53 6.86 -9.01
CA ALA A 281 22.26 6.22 -7.72
C ALA A 281 22.12 7.24 -6.60
N GLY A 282 22.91 8.31 -6.62
CA GLY A 282 22.79 9.43 -5.68
C GLY A 282 21.44 10.14 -5.76
N ASP A 283 20.88 10.28 -6.97
CA ASP A 283 19.60 10.96 -7.17
C ASP A 283 18.45 10.20 -6.51
N LEU A 284 18.48 8.87 -6.54
CA LEU A 284 17.43 8.04 -5.95
C LEU A 284 17.68 7.66 -4.48
N ALA A 285 18.79 8.05 -3.89
CA ALA A 285 19.10 7.77 -2.48
C ALA A 285 18.08 8.40 -1.51
N THR A 286 17.46 9.50 -1.91
CA THR A 286 16.40 10.19 -1.16
C THR A 286 15.00 9.61 -1.38
N TRP A 287 14.86 8.57 -2.18
CA TRP A 287 13.55 7.97 -2.45
C TRP A 287 13.00 7.31 -1.20
N SER A 288 11.83 7.80 -0.81
CA SER A 288 11.03 7.26 0.30
C SER A 288 9.90 6.40 -0.25
N PRO A 289 10.07 5.07 -0.35
CA PRO A 289 9.06 4.21 -0.93
C PRO A 289 7.82 4.10 -0.04
N THR A 290 6.68 3.89 -0.69
CA THR A 290 5.42 3.53 -0.05
C THR A 290 4.90 2.20 -0.62
N PRO A 291 3.85 1.56 -0.07
CA PRO A 291 3.25 0.37 -0.67
C PRO A 291 2.80 0.57 -2.12
N PHE A 292 2.48 1.80 -2.52
CA PHE A 292 2.10 2.16 -3.89
C PHE A 292 3.22 1.90 -4.90
N ASP A 293 4.47 2.07 -4.49
CA ASP A 293 5.64 1.90 -5.36
C ASP A 293 5.92 0.41 -5.66
N GLY A 294 5.36 -0.50 -4.87
CA GLY A 294 5.52 -1.94 -5.03
C GLY A 294 4.30 -2.64 -5.62
N ASP A 295 4.29 -3.95 -5.44
CA ASP A 295 3.22 -4.85 -5.87
C ASP A 295 2.10 -5.03 -4.83
N HIS A 296 2.12 -4.29 -3.73
CA HIS A 296 1.16 -4.44 -2.64
C HIS A 296 -0.29 -4.28 -3.10
N GLY A 297 -0.57 -3.33 -3.99
CA GLY A 297 -1.91 -3.12 -4.55
C GLY A 297 -2.41 -4.29 -5.40
N PHE A 298 -1.52 -5.02 -6.04
CA PHE A 298 -1.86 -6.14 -6.94
C PHE A 298 -1.87 -7.50 -6.22
N CYS A 299 -1.08 -7.65 -5.16
CA CYS A 299 -0.96 -8.90 -4.42
C CYS A 299 -1.99 -9.02 -3.28
N GLN A 300 -2.70 -7.96 -2.93
CA GLN A 300 -3.71 -7.96 -1.90
C GLN A 300 -5.02 -8.57 -2.43
N ARG A 301 -5.61 -9.47 -1.66
CA ARG A 301 -6.94 -9.98 -1.97
C ARG A 301 -7.97 -8.94 -1.57
N SER A 302 -8.77 -8.49 -2.52
CA SER A 302 -9.91 -7.63 -2.23
C SER A 302 -10.85 -8.29 -1.25
N ALA A 303 -11.43 -7.51 -0.34
CA ALA A 303 -12.47 -8.01 0.54
C ALA A 303 -13.68 -8.46 -0.30
N PRO A 304 -14.33 -9.58 0.04
CA PRO A 304 -15.48 -10.07 -0.71
C PRO A 304 -16.61 -9.04 -0.67
N ARG A 305 -17.38 -8.93 -1.76
CA ARG A 305 -18.60 -8.11 -1.75
C ARG A 305 -19.59 -8.69 -0.74
N PRO A 306 -20.31 -7.84 0.03
CA PRO A 306 -21.41 -8.31 0.87
C PRO A 306 -22.44 -9.02 0.00
N ARG A 307 -22.91 -10.19 0.43
CA ARG A 307 -24.06 -10.83 -0.23
C ARG A 307 -25.29 -9.91 -0.13
N GLY A 308 -25.91 -9.56 -1.26
CA GLY A 308 -27.21 -8.88 -1.32
C GLY A 308 -27.21 -7.37 -1.64
N ARG A 309 -26.13 -6.80 -2.13
CA ARG A 309 -26.15 -5.44 -2.73
C ARG A 309 -25.72 -5.50 -4.18
N THR A 310 -26.70 -5.42 -5.07
CA THR A 310 -26.48 -5.01 -6.47
C THR A 310 -25.79 -3.66 -6.51
N ALA A 311 -24.89 -3.48 -7.48
CA ALA A 311 -24.04 -2.30 -7.66
C ALA A 311 -24.78 -0.99 -8.01
N ALA A 312 -26.07 -0.90 -7.74
CA ALA A 312 -26.89 0.28 -7.94
C ALA A 312 -26.71 1.22 -6.73
N GLY A 313 -25.74 2.13 -6.79
CA GLY A 313 -25.66 3.18 -5.76
C GLY A 313 -24.32 3.87 -5.55
N LEU A 314 -23.31 3.64 -6.38
CA LEU A 314 -22.14 4.51 -6.43
C LEU A 314 -22.08 5.16 -7.82
N GLY A 315 -22.84 6.26 -7.96
CA GLY A 315 -22.83 7.08 -9.16
C GLY A 315 -21.48 7.76 -9.35
N LEU A 316 -20.60 7.06 -10.03
CA LEU A 316 -19.56 7.71 -10.80
C LEU A 316 -20.18 7.95 -12.17
N ARG A 317 -20.65 9.17 -12.43
CA ARG A 317 -20.93 9.62 -13.79
C ARG A 317 -19.58 9.69 -14.50
N THR A 318 -19.48 8.96 -15.60
CA THR A 318 -18.43 9.02 -16.61
C THR A 318 -18.27 10.41 -17.17
#